data_272ba96b5098081e55a044cae3481091
#
_entry.id   272ba96b5098081e55a044cae3481091
#
_cell.length_a   1.000
_cell.length_b   1.000
_cell.length_c   1.000
_cell.angle_alpha   90.00
_cell.angle_beta   90.00
_cell.angle_gamma   90.00
#
_symmetry.space_group_name_H-M   'P 1'
#
loop_
_entity.id
_entity.type
_entity.pdbx_description
1 polymer ?
#
loop_
_entity_poly.entity_id
_entity_poly.type
_entity_poly.pdbx_seq_one_letter_code
_entity_poly.pdbx_strand_id
1 'polypeptide(L)'
;MRSPPELALSIQLGDGSPACPVSRPRLRRWVLAALQNDARLTIRFVGSREGRRLNRDFRGRDYATNVLTFGYEDDGTQGPANARGRSRSGAAPARPVVADIVVCLPVVDREARAQRKPLDHHLAHLVIHGVLHAQGFEHDDEVEANAMETLETALLRRFRIADPYLPAPSASADRRGARTRAPAR
;
A
#
# COMPACT_ATOMS: atom_id res chain seq x y z
N MET A 1 22.46 11.84 12.95
CA MET A 1 21.22 11.81 12.13
C MET A 1 21.45 10.75 11.07
N ARG A 2 20.56 9.77 10.94
CA ARG A 2 20.65 8.78 9.84
C ARG A 2 20.29 9.49 8.51
N SER A 3 21.06 9.21 7.47
CA SER A 3 20.67 9.65 6.12
C SER A 3 19.31 9.06 5.73
N PRO A 4 18.53 9.75 4.89
CA PRO A 4 17.29 9.16 4.39
C PRO A 4 17.61 7.88 3.59
N PRO A 5 16.70 6.88 3.60
CA PRO A 5 16.94 5.63 2.90
C PRO A 5 17.08 5.86 1.38
N GLU A 6 18.01 5.13 0.76
CA GLU A 6 18.15 5.08 -0.69
C GLU A 6 17.08 4.16 -1.29
N LEU A 7 16.44 4.63 -2.36
CA LEU A 7 15.38 3.88 -3.05
C LEU A 7 15.66 3.75 -4.54
N ALA A 8 15.89 2.52 -4.99
CA ALA A 8 15.77 2.12 -6.39
C ALA A 8 14.36 1.61 -6.64
N LEU A 9 13.53 2.39 -7.37
CA LEU A 9 12.13 2.07 -7.64
C LEU A 9 11.91 1.83 -9.13
N SER A 10 11.48 0.60 -9.48
CA SER A 10 10.95 0.23 -10.77
C SER A 10 9.42 0.29 -10.74
N ILE A 11 8.80 0.83 -11.80
CA ILE A 11 7.35 0.84 -11.97
C ILE A 11 7.04 0.15 -13.29
N GLN A 12 6.21 -0.89 -13.24
CA GLN A 12 5.84 -1.71 -14.37
C GLN A 12 4.33 -1.72 -14.56
N LEU A 13 3.90 -1.84 -15.81
CA LEU A 13 2.51 -2.11 -16.18
C LEU A 13 2.45 -3.52 -16.76
N GLY A 14 1.59 -4.36 -16.20
CA GLY A 14 1.30 -5.69 -16.69
C GLY A 14 0.25 -5.68 -17.79
N ASP A 15 0.04 -6.84 -18.40
CA ASP A 15 -0.94 -7.00 -19.46
C ASP A 15 -2.37 -6.70 -18.99
N GLY A 16 -3.07 -5.86 -19.76
CA GLY A 16 -4.44 -5.45 -19.43
C GLY A 16 -4.54 -4.57 -18.18
N SER A 17 -3.41 -4.04 -17.70
CA SER A 17 -3.43 -3.04 -16.62
C SER A 17 -3.95 -1.70 -17.13
N PRO A 18 -4.87 -1.04 -16.41
CA PRO A 18 -5.12 0.37 -16.64
C PRO A 18 -3.86 1.21 -16.40
N ALA A 19 -3.83 2.44 -16.92
CA ALA A 19 -2.77 3.38 -16.59
C ALA A 19 -2.72 3.65 -15.09
N CYS A 20 -1.51 3.84 -14.54
CA CYS A 20 -1.36 4.19 -13.14
C CYS A 20 -2.08 5.53 -12.86
N PRO A 21 -3.01 5.59 -11.89
CA PRO A 21 -3.83 6.78 -11.64
C PRO A 21 -3.07 7.92 -10.96
N VAL A 22 -1.80 7.71 -10.61
CA VAL A 22 -0.97 8.71 -9.94
C VAL A 22 0.38 8.87 -10.62
N SER A 23 0.99 10.04 -10.47
CA SER A 23 2.29 10.31 -11.04
C SER A 23 3.41 9.53 -10.33
N ARG A 24 4.47 9.19 -11.08
CA ARG A 24 5.65 8.50 -10.55
C ARG A 24 6.30 9.19 -9.34
N PRO A 25 6.45 10.54 -9.32
CA PRO A 25 6.97 11.24 -8.15
C PRO A 25 6.06 11.08 -6.90
N ARG A 26 4.73 11.08 -7.10
CA ARG A 26 3.78 10.89 -6.00
C ARG A 26 3.89 9.49 -5.41
N LEU A 27 3.93 8.46 -6.27
CA LEU A 27 4.12 7.08 -5.85
C LEU A 27 5.44 6.90 -5.09
N ARG A 28 6.56 7.45 -5.63
CA ARG A 28 7.86 7.40 -4.97
C ARG A 28 7.85 8.05 -3.58
N ARG A 29 7.10 9.13 -3.38
CA ARG A 29 6.98 9.80 -2.08
C ARG A 29 6.27 8.91 -1.04
N TRP A 30 5.25 8.15 -1.44
CA TRP A 30 4.58 7.21 -0.55
C TRP A 30 5.51 6.08 -0.12
N VAL A 31 6.22 5.51 -1.09
CA VAL A 31 7.20 4.46 -0.83
C VAL A 31 8.28 4.94 0.14
N LEU A 32 8.93 6.07 -0.16
CA LEU A 32 9.98 6.64 0.70
C LEU A 32 9.49 6.95 2.12
N ALA A 33 8.24 7.36 2.28
CA ALA A 33 7.68 7.66 3.59
C ALA A 33 7.54 6.41 4.47
N ALA A 34 7.34 5.24 3.86
CA ALA A 34 7.17 3.96 4.55
C ALA A 34 8.49 3.20 4.75
N LEU A 35 9.57 3.59 4.07
CA LEU A 35 10.87 2.92 4.19
C LEU A 35 11.61 3.30 5.48
N GLN A 36 12.18 2.29 6.12
CA GLN A 36 13.10 2.42 7.26
C GLN A 36 14.56 2.13 6.87
N ASN A 37 14.77 1.38 5.79
CA ASN A 37 16.07 0.96 5.27
C ASN A 37 16.14 1.21 3.76
N ASP A 38 17.34 1.14 3.20
CA ASP A 38 17.56 1.18 1.77
C ASP A 38 16.74 0.07 1.08
N ALA A 39 16.25 0.34 -0.14
CA ALA A 39 15.39 -0.61 -0.80
C ALA A 39 15.55 -0.62 -2.33
N ARG A 40 15.36 -1.81 -2.91
CA ARG A 40 15.14 -2.05 -4.33
C ARG A 40 13.76 -2.66 -4.51
N LEU A 41 12.81 -1.86 -4.98
CA LEU A 41 11.41 -2.25 -5.08
C LEU A 41 10.92 -2.17 -6.52
N THR A 42 10.13 -3.16 -6.92
CA THR A 42 9.30 -3.07 -8.11
C THR A 42 7.84 -2.92 -7.69
N ILE A 43 7.15 -1.92 -8.22
CA ILE A 43 5.69 -1.85 -8.14
C ILE A 43 5.13 -2.19 -9.52
N ARG A 44 4.42 -3.30 -9.60
CA ARG A 44 3.80 -3.78 -10.83
C ARG A 44 2.29 -3.62 -10.74
N PHE A 45 1.74 -2.78 -11.60
CA PHE A 45 0.30 -2.64 -11.77
C PHE A 45 -0.22 -3.67 -12.76
N VAL A 46 -1.28 -4.39 -12.40
CA VAL A 46 -1.83 -5.48 -13.19
C VAL A 46 -3.33 -5.35 -13.38
N GLY A 47 -3.84 -6.00 -14.44
CA GLY A 47 -5.26 -6.21 -14.66
C GLY A 47 -5.78 -7.41 -13.84
N SER A 48 -7.12 -7.59 -13.82
CA SER A 48 -7.78 -8.65 -13.03
C SER A 48 -7.32 -10.06 -13.40
N ARG A 49 -7.04 -10.32 -14.69
CA ARG A 49 -6.61 -11.65 -15.16
C ARG A 49 -5.25 -12.03 -14.60
N GLU A 50 -4.29 -11.11 -14.69
CA GLU A 50 -2.94 -11.33 -14.14
C GLU A 50 -2.97 -11.39 -12.61
N GLY A 51 -3.70 -10.48 -11.95
CA GLY A 51 -3.85 -10.48 -10.48
C GLY A 51 -4.46 -11.79 -9.96
N ARG A 52 -5.49 -12.32 -10.63
CA ARG A 52 -6.08 -13.63 -10.29
C ARG A 52 -5.08 -14.76 -10.46
N ARG A 53 -4.34 -14.79 -11.59
CA ARG A 53 -3.31 -15.80 -11.83
C ARG A 53 -2.25 -15.79 -10.72
N LEU A 54 -1.70 -14.62 -10.41
CA LEU A 54 -0.67 -14.50 -9.36
C LEU A 54 -1.19 -14.91 -7.99
N ASN A 55 -2.42 -14.50 -7.62
CA ASN A 55 -3.01 -14.90 -6.34
C ASN A 55 -3.25 -16.41 -6.24
N ARG A 56 -3.67 -17.05 -7.34
CA ARG A 56 -3.83 -18.49 -7.41
C ARG A 56 -2.49 -19.21 -7.31
N ASP A 57 -1.51 -18.78 -8.08
CA ASP A 57 -0.23 -19.50 -8.24
C ASP A 57 0.63 -19.36 -6.98
N PHE A 58 0.53 -18.25 -6.23
CA PHE A 58 1.36 -18.00 -5.04
C PHE A 58 0.63 -18.10 -3.70
N ARG A 59 -0.71 -17.95 -3.68
CA ARG A 59 -1.51 -18.02 -2.43
C ARG A 59 -2.61 -19.09 -2.47
N GLY A 60 -2.74 -19.83 -3.58
CA GLY A 60 -3.75 -20.86 -3.75
C GLY A 60 -5.19 -20.34 -3.85
N ARG A 61 -5.39 -19.01 -4.08
CA ARG A 61 -6.70 -18.37 -4.08
C ARG A 61 -7.10 -17.93 -5.47
N ASP A 62 -8.15 -18.52 -6.03
CA ASP A 62 -8.58 -18.30 -7.42
C ASP A 62 -9.49 -17.07 -7.59
N TYR A 63 -9.05 -15.92 -7.12
CA TYR A 63 -9.64 -14.60 -7.36
C TYR A 63 -8.56 -13.52 -7.41
N ALA A 64 -8.84 -12.36 -8.03
CA ALA A 64 -7.92 -11.23 -8.02
C ALA A 64 -7.98 -10.51 -6.67
N THR A 65 -6.83 -10.37 -6.00
CA THR A 65 -6.68 -9.56 -4.78
C THR A 65 -6.17 -8.15 -5.13
N ASN A 66 -6.25 -7.21 -4.19
CA ASN A 66 -5.83 -5.82 -4.38
C ASN A 66 -4.31 -5.65 -4.44
N VAL A 67 -3.58 -6.26 -3.50
CA VAL A 67 -2.12 -6.20 -3.41
C VAL A 67 -1.51 -7.55 -3.04
N LEU A 68 -0.35 -7.85 -3.60
CA LEU A 68 0.53 -8.96 -3.23
C LEU A 68 1.94 -8.41 -3.06
N THR A 69 2.62 -8.80 -1.98
CA THR A 69 4.01 -8.46 -1.73
C THR A 69 4.86 -9.71 -1.73
N PHE A 70 5.96 -9.68 -2.48
CA PHE A 70 6.95 -10.74 -2.59
C PHE A 70 8.29 -10.20 -2.13
N GLY A 71 8.71 -10.54 -0.92
CA GLY A 71 10.03 -10.24 -0.40
C GLY A 71 11.06 -11.24 -0.92
N TYR A 72 12.27 -10.77 -1.19
CA TYR A 72 13.40 -11.61 -1.57
C TYR A 72 14.47 -11.50 -0.50
N GLU A 73 14.91 -12.64 0.04
CA GLU A 73 16.12 -12.67 0.84
C GLU A 73 17.32 -12.63 -0.12
N ASP A 74 18.22 -11.70 0.10
CA ASP A 74 19.45 -11.56 -0.72
C ASP A 74 20.51 -12.59 -0.25
N ASP A 75 20.17 -13.89 -0.38
CA ASP A 75 21.06 -15.02 -0.12
C ASP A 75 21.76 -15.52 -1.39
N GLY A 76 21.56 -14.82 -2.51
CA GLY A 76 22.09 -15.21 -3.82
C GLY A 76 21.28 -16.32 -4.51
N THR A 77 20.19 -16.80 -3.91
CA THR A 77 19.28 -17.75 -4.52
C THR A 77 18.01 -17.06 -5.02
N GLN A 78 17.68 -17.26 -6.29
CA GLN A 78 16.48 -16.70 -6.91
C GLN A 78 15.25 -17.54 -6.51
N GLY A 79 14.40 -17.00 -5.63
CA GLY A 79 13.10 -17.60 -5.31
C GLY A 79 12.31 -16.69 -4.36
N PRO A 80 10.95 -16.64 -4.46
CA PRO A 80 10.14 -15.92 -3.50
C PRO A 80 10.24 -16.64 -2.14
N ALA A 81 10.90 -16.01 -1.17
CA ALA A 81 10.84 -16.46 0.21
C ALA A 81 9.40 -16.24 0.73
N ASN A 82 8.73 -17.31 1.13
CA ASN A 82 7.55 -17.20 1.97
C ASN A 82 8.01 -16.54 3.28
N ALA A 83 7.54 -15.32 3.52
CA ALA A 83 7.98 -14.44 4.58
C ALA A 83 7.85 -15.07 5.97
N ARG A 84 8.88 -15.77 6.40
CA ARG A 84 9.14 -16.12 7.80
C ARG A 84 10.60 -15.80 8.12
N GLY A 85 10.97 -14.52 7.90
CA GLY A 85 12.27 -13.98 8.27
C GLY A 85 12.26 -13.45 9.70
N ARG A 86 12.67 -14.28 10.65
CA ARG A 86 12.98 -13.83 12.02
C ARG A 86 14.05 -12.75 11.96
N SER A 87 13.72 -11.55 12.45
CA SER A 87 14.70 -10.51 12.77
C SER A 87 15.77 -11.09 13.67
N ARG A 88 16.99 -11.26 13.15
CA ARG A 88 18.16 -11.54 13.96
C ARG A 88 18.74 -10.20 14.43
N SER A 89 18.56 -9.91 15.69
CA SER A 89 19.27 -8.87 16.43
C SER A 89 20.78 -9.12 16.34
N GLY A 90 21.47 -8.26 15.60
CA GLY A 90 22.93 -8.23 15.53
C GLY A 90 23.34 -7.10 14.60
N ALA A 91 24.25 -6.22 15.03
CA ALA A 91 24.66 -4.98 14.37
C ALA A 91 25.48 -5.18 13.08
N ALA A 92 24.92 -5.87 12.09
CA ALA A 92 25.37 -5.82 10.71
C ALA A 92 24.70 -4.63 10.00
N PRO A 93 25.35 -4.00 8.98
CA PRO A 93 24.69 -2.98 8.19
C PRO A 93 23.37 -3.53 7.66
N ALA A 94 22.28 -2.81 7.89
CA ALA A 94 20.95 -3.23 7.46
C ALA A 94 20.99 -3.49 5.95
N ARG A 95 20.71 -4.73 5.54
CA ARG A 95 20.66 -5.08 4.12
C ARG A 95 19.50 -4.33 3.45
N PRO A 96 19.65 -3.92 2.20
CA PRO A 96 18.56 -3.28 1.49
C PRO A 96 17.38 -4.25 1.35
N VAL A 97 16.17 -3.71 1.51
CA VAL A 97 14.94 -4.45 1.25
C VAL A 97 14.80 -4.70 -0.25
N VAL A 98 14.58 -5.94 -0.66
CA VAL A 98 14.32 -6.28 -2.06
C VAL A 98 12.95 -6.93 -2.15
N ALA A 99 12.03 -6.32 -2.93
CA ALA A 99 10.67 -6.85 -3.04
C ALA A 99 9.96 -6.42 -4.33
N ASP A 100 9.00 -7.23 -4.75
CA ASP A 100 8.00 -6.90 -5.76
C ASP A 100 6.63 -6.71 -5.09
N ILE A 101 5.99 -5.60 -5.39
CA ILE A 101 4.64 -5.26 -4.92
C ILE A 101 3.72 -5.24 -6.14
N VAL A 102 2.80 -6.19 -6.23
CA VAL A 102 1.86 -6.30 -7.33
C VAL A 102 0.52 -5.71 -6.91
N VAL A 103 0.03 -4.73 -7.66
CA VAL A 103 -1.22 -4.01 -7.37
C VAL A 103 -2.22 -4.24 -8.50
N CYS A 104 -3.36 -4.85 -8.20
CA CYS A 104 -4.44 -5.09 -9.16
C CYS A 104 -5.39 -3.88 -9.23
N LEU A 105 -5.13 -2.94 -10.15
CA LEU A 105 -5.87 -1.68 -10.24
C LEU A 105 -7.39 -1.84 -10.37
N PRO A 106 -7.96 -2.81 -11.13
CA PRO A 106 -9.41 -3.00 -11.16
C PRO A 106 -10.03 -3.37 -9.81
N VAL A 107 -9.29 -4.11 -8.97
CA VAL A 107 -9.74 -4.44 -7.61
C VAL A 107 -9.69 -3.22 -6.72
N VAL A 108 -8.57 -2.47 -6.76
CA VAL A 108 -8.37 -1.24 -6.00
C VAL A 108 -9.47 -0.21 -6.32
N ASP A 109 -9.79 -0.01 -7.60
CA ASP A 109 -10.87 0.92 -8.03
C ASP A 109 -12.23 0.48 -7.50
N ARG A 110 -12.56 -0.82 -7.60
CA ARG A 110 -13.81 -1.36 -7.05
C ARG A 110 -13.92 -1.17 -5.54
N GLU A 111 -12.85 -1.43 -4.80
CA GLU A 111 -12.81 -1.25 -3.35
C GLU A 111 -12.90 0.22 -2.95
N ALA A 112 -12.19 1.10 -3.64
CA ALA A 112 -12.27 2.54 -3.40
C ALA A 112 -13.71 3.07 -3.55
N ARG A 113 -14.40 2.65 -4.62
CA ARG A 113 -15.82 3.00 -4.84
C ARG A 113 -16.72 2.43 -3.76
N ALA A 114 -16.56 1.14 -3.41
CA ALA A 114 -17.37 0.49 -2.38
C ALA A 114 -17.20 1.17 -1.01
N GLN A 115 -15.98 1.60 -0.69
CA GLN A 115 -15.64 2.31 0.55
C GLN A 115 -15.87 3.83 0.47
N ARG A 116 -16.33 4.37 -0.68
CA ARG A 116 -16.51 5.81 -0.92
C ARG A 116 -15.24 6.63 -0.64
N LYS A 117 -14.08 6.06 -0.96
CA LYS A 117 -12.76 6.71 -0.82
C LYS A 117 -12.23 7.14 -2.19
N PRO A 118 -11.48 8.25 -2.29
CA PRO A 118 -10.75 8.58 -3.52
C PRO A 118 -9.81 7.43 -3.91
N LEU A 119 -9.74 7.12 -5.20
CA LEU A 119 -8.91 6.01 -5.73
C LEU A 119 -7.44 6.17 -5.34
N ASP A 120 -6.90 7.37 -5.44
CA ASP A 120 -5.52 7.68 -5.09
C ASP A 120 -5.24 7.56 -3.58
N HIS A 121 -6.23 7.80 -2.71
CA HIS A 121 -6.11 7.58 -1.28
C HIS A 121 -6.07 6.10 -0.93
N HIS A 122 -6.96 5.30 -1.55
CA HIS A 122 -6.96 3.85 -1.35
C HIS A 122 -5.69 3.20 -1.90
N LEU A 123 -5.23 3.66 -3.08
CA LEU A 123 -3.96 3.22 -3.65
C LEU A 123 -2.76 3.57 -2.75
N ALA A 124 -2.74 4.77 -2.16
CA ALA A 124 -1.68 5.17 -1.24
C ALA A 124 -1.60 4.23 -0.02
N HIS A 125 -2.75 3.89 0.55
CA HIS A 125 -2.84 2.93 1.65
C HIS A 125 -2.23 1.58 1.25
N LEU A 126 -2.68 0.99 0.13
CA LEU A 126 -2.21 -0.32 -0.32
C LEU A 126 -0.72 -0.33 -0.69
N VAL A 127 -0.19 0.77 -1.24
CA VAL A 127 1.25 0.89 -1.53
C VAL A 127 2.05 0.96 -0.23
N ILE A 128 1.65 1.79 0.74
CA ILE A 128 2.30 1.88 2.05
C ILE A 128 2.26 0.52 2.75
N HIS A 129 1.10 -0.11 2.80
CA HIS A 129 0.88 -1.46 3.34
C HIS A 129 1.85 -2.50 2.73
N GLY A 130 1.91 -2.57 1.39
CA GLY A 130 2.84 -3.47 0.70
C GLY A 130 4.31 -3.17 1.00
N VAL A 131 4.69 -1.90 1.15
CA VAL A 131 6.07 -1.51 1.52
C VAL A 131 6.41 -1.91 2.96
N LEU A 132 5.45 -1.82 3.88
CA LEU A 132 5.65 -2.30 5.26
C LEU A 132 5.82 -3.81 5.30
N HIS A 133 4.96 -4.57 4.58
CA HIS A 133 5.13 -6.01 4.43
C HIS A 133 6.48 -6.40 3.82
N ALA A 134 6.97 -5.66 2.81
CA ALA A 134 8.28 -5.89 2.23
C ALA A 134 9.42 -5.75 3.25
N GLN A 135 9.21 -5.01 4.33
CA GLN A 135 10.17 -4.81 5.43
C GLN A 135 9.95 -5.78 6.60
N GLY A 136 9.03 -6.76 6.46
CA GLY A 136 8.75 -7.79 7.46
C GLY A 136 7.76 -7.38 8.54
N PHE A 137 6.99 -6.31 8.33
CA PHE A 137 5.83 -6.05 9.16
C PHE A 137 4.74 -7.07 8.81
N GLU A 138 4.24 -7.75 9.81
CA GLU A 138 3.16 -8.71 9.69
C GLU A 138 1.95 -8.24 10.52
N HIS A 139 0.84 -8.95 10.38
CA HIS A 139 -0.37 -8.71 11.14
C HIS A 139 -1.05 -10.04 11.50
N ASP A 140 -0.20 -11.02 11.85
CA ASP A 140 -0.64 -12.38 12.19
C ASP A 140 -1.33 -12.44 13.56
N ASP A 141 -1.01 -11.50 14.44
CA ASP A 141 -1.69 -11.32 15.72
C ASP A 141 -2.23 -9.88 15.89
N GLU A 142 -3.08 -9.69 16.92
CA GLU A 142 -3.76 -8.42 17.18
C GLU A 142 -2.77 -7.28 17.55
N VAL A 143 -1.65 -7.60 18.19
CA VAL A 143 -0.64 -6.61 18.60
C VAL A 143 0.11 -6.10 17.38
N GLU A 144 0.55 -7.01 16.52
CA GLU A 144 1.23 -6.69 15.25
C GLU A 144 0.31 -5.92 14.30
N ALA A 145 -0.96 -6.38 14.17
CA ALA A 145 -1.98 -5.70 13.38
C ALA A 145 -2.17 -4.25 13.85
N ASN A 146 -2.39 -4.02 15.16
CA ASN A 146 -2.57 -2.68 15.70
C ASN A 146 -1.33 -1.79 15.52
N ALA A 147 -0.13 -2.35 15.65
CA ALA A 147 1.12 -1.61 15.44
C ALA A 147 1.25 -1.18 13.97
N MET A 148 0.98 -2.07 13.03
CA MET A 148 1.03 -1.80 11.59
C MET A 148 -0.03 -0.77 11.17
N GLU A 149 -1.29 -0.93 11.59
CA GLU A 149 -2.39 0.00 11.32
C GLU A 149 -2.11 1.41 11.87
N THR A 150 -1.55 1.49 13.07
CA THR A 150 -1.15 2.76 13.69
C THR A 150 -0.07 3.46 12.85
N LEU A 151 0.92 2.71 12.37
CA LEU A 151 2.00 3.24 11.54
C LEU A 151 1.45 3.69 10.17
N GLU A 152 0.61 2.90 9.53
CA GLU A 152 -0.03 3.25 8.26
C GLU A 152 -0.84 4.54 8.37
N THR A 153 -1.66 4.64 9.41
CA THR A 153 -2.46 5.86 9.68
C THR A 153 -1.57 7.08 9.86
N ALA A 154 -0.47 6.95 10.63
CA ALA A 154 0.49 8.04 10.83
C ALA A 154 1.17 8.46 9.53
N LEU A 155 1.54 7.50 8.66
CA LEU A 155 2.15 7.76 7.37
C LEU A 155 1.17 8.42 6.40
N LEU A 156 -0.08 7.93 6.32
CA LEU A 156 -1.13 8.48 5.45
C LEU A 156 -1.49 9.92 5.82
N ARG A 157 -1.53 10.25 7.11
CA ARG A 157 -1.77 11.64 7.60
C ARG A 157 -0.75 12.65 7.06
N ARG A 158 0.51 12.26 6.82
CA ARG A 158 1.53 13.10 6.19
C ARG A 158 1.16 13.54 4.78
N PHE A 159 0.29 12.80 4.12
CA PHE A 159 -0.24 13.08 2.78
C PHE A 159 -1.66 13.66 2.81
N ARG A 160 -2.20 13.98 4.01
CA ARG A 160 -3.58 14.46 4.22
C ARG A 160 -4.62 13.42 3.78
N ILE A 161 -4.29 12.15 3.91
CA ILE A 161 -5.18 11.03 3.67
C ILE A 161 -5.80 10.63 5.01
N ALA A 162 -7.12 10.48 5.02
CA ALA A 162 -7.85 10.07 6.22
C ALA A 162 -7.49 8.65 6.63
N ASP A 163 -7.72 8.33 7.90
CA ASP A 163 -7.52 7.01 8.46
C ASP A 163 -8.31 5.95 7.65
N PRO A 164 -7.64 4.95 7.08
CA PRO A 164 -8.29 3.96 6.22
C PRO A 164 -9.20 3.01 6.98
N TYR A 165 -9.02 2.88 8.30
CA TYR A 165 -9.74 1.94 9.16
C TYR A 165 -11.03 2.55 9.74
N LEU A 166 -11.21 3.87 9.63
CA LEU A 166 -12.44 4.53 10.03
C LEU A 166 -13.50 4.46 8.92
N PRO A 167 -14.79 4.31 9.27
CA PRO A 167 -15.87 4.38 8.30
C PRO A 167 -15.86 5.76 7.61
N ALA A 168 -16.18 5.77 6.30
CA ALA A 168 -16.31 7.03 5.58
C ALA A 168 -17.36 7.93 6.28
N PRO A 169 -17.10 9.24 6.41
CA PRO A 169 -18.06 10.15 7.03
C PRO A 169 -19.40 10.04 6.30
N SER A 170 -20.48 9.81 7.05
CA SER A 170 -21.83 9.75 6.50
C SER A 170 -22.19 11.12 5.91
N ALA A 171 -22.70 11.14 4.69
CA ALA A 171 -23.07 12.36 3.94
C ALA A 171 -24.22 13.19 4.56
N SER A 172 -24.52 13.03 5.87
CA SER A 172 -25.66 13.65 6.54
C SER A 172 -25.35 14.94 7.33
N ALA A 173 -24.09 15.43 7.34
CA ALA A 173 -23.74 16.58 8.17
C ALA A 173 -23.79 17.96 7.47
N ASP A 174 -23.99 18.03 6.14
CA ASP A 174 -23.87 19.31 5.40
C ASP A 174 -25.22 19.93 4.96
N ARG A 175 -26.33 19.59 5.64
CA ARG A 175 -27.65 20.23 5.38
C ARG A 175 -28.16 21.11 6.53
N ARG A 176 -27.29 21.66 7.37
CA ARG A 176 -27.68 22.65 8.36
C ARG A 176 -26.99 23.99 8.16
N GLY A 177 -27.39 24.73 7.11
CA GLY A 177 -26.84 26.06 6.85
C GLY A 177 -27.62 26.93 5.90
N ALA A 178 -28.74 26.46 5.35
CA ALA A 178 -29.65 27.32 4.58
C ALA A 178 -30.58 28.08 5.54
N ARG A 179 -30.09 29.15 6.17
CA ARG A 179 -30.92 30.13 6.85
C ARG A 179 -31.78 30.84 5.77
N THR A 180 -33.05 30.56 5.78
CA THR A 180 -34.09 31.34 5.13
C THR A 180 -34.01 32.79 5.60
N ARG A 181 -33.62 33.69 4.68
CA ARG A 181 -33.80 35.14 4.85
C ARG A 181 -35.26 35.45 4.51
N ALA A 182 -36.04 35.79 5.51
CA ALA A 182 -37.40 36.32 5.33
C ALA A 182 -37.37 37.71 4.69
N PRO A 183 -38.30 38.06 3.79
CA PRO A 183 -38.39 39.37 3.23
C PRO A 183 -39.02 40.35 4.25
N ALA A 184 -38.34 41.49 4.46
CA ALA A 184 -38.90 42.61 5.20
C ALA A 184 -39.94 43.35 4.33
N ARG A 185 -41.05 43.70 4.94
CA ARG A 185 -42.04 44.68 4.44
C ARG A 185 -41.56 46.09 4.68
#